data_43e34f5a5ea335678194909e679466cb
#
_entry.id   43e34f5a5ea335678194909e679466cb
#
_cell.length_a   1.000
_cell.length_b   1.000
_cell.length_c   1.000
_cell.angle_alpha   90.00
_cell.angle_beta   90.00
_cell.angle_gamma   90.00
#
_symmetry.space_group_name_H-M   'P 1'
#
loop_
_entity.id
_entity.type
_entity.pdbx_description
1 polymer ?
#
loop_
_entity_poly.entity_id
_entity_poly.type
_entity_poly.pdbx_seq_one_letter_code
_entity_poly.pdbx_strand_id
1 'polypeptide(L)'
;MDEDLDLINRSQAGEREAFDELVIKYQKPLYSLLYRMVSNREDAADLLQKTFIKAFVGLRSFERRSSFKTWLYQIAINLAKNMYRDRARFTQVPIDDVVIRRDPHTLESLVQKESRLLLREALVDLPEKQRMTVMLRVQEGRKFDEIAEIMKCSLGTAKANYHHGVQKLKKKLGEQTPADEIKDTEPVGNGSTK
;
A
#
# COMPACT_ATOMS: atom_id res chain seq x y z
N MET A 1 -10.57 -11.64 -20.15
CA MET A 1 -10.37 -10.29 -20.70
C MET A 1 -10.12 -9.38 -19.50
N ASP A 2 -9.12 -8.52 -19.52
CA ASP A 2 -8.81 -7.68 -18.36
C ASP A 2 -9.88 -6.58 -18.30
N GLU A 3 -10.77 -6.63 -17.31
CA GLU A 3 -11.88 -5.65 -17.15
C GLU A 3 -11.39 -4.21 -17.13
N ASP A 4 -10.20 -3.98 -16.56
CA ASP A 4 -9.59 -2.65 -16.54
C ASP A 4 -9.22 -2.16 -17.93
N LEU A 5 -8.86 -3.07 -18.86
CA LEU A 5 -8.42 -2.69 -20.20
C LEU A 5 -9.56 -2.08 -21.01
N ASP A 6 -10.78 -2.62 -20.89
CA ASP A 6 -11.96 -2.07 -21.53
C ASP A 6 -12.29 -0.67 -20.98
N LEU A 7 -12.34 -0.55 -19.65
CA LEU A 7 -12.60 0.73 -18.98
C LEU A 7 -11.56 1.80 -19.32
N ILE A 8 -10.29 1.40 -19.40
CA ILE A 8 -9.20 2.31 -19.83
C ILE A 8 -9.41 2.79 -21.25
N ASN A 9 -9.72 1.88 -22.19
CA ASN A 9 -9.95 2.23 -23.59
C ASN A 9 -11.11 3.21 -23.76
N ARG A 10 -12.24 2.93 -23.11
CA ARG A 10 -13.44 3.77 -23.15
C ARG A 10 -13.16 5.14 -22.52
N SER A 11 -12.46 5.17 -21.39
CA SER A 11 -12.08 6.43 -20.74
C SER A 11 -11.08 7.24 -21.59
N GLN A 12 -10.10 6.60 -22.26
CA GLN A 12 -9.18 7.25 -23.18
C GLN A 12 -9.91 7.80 -24.43
N ALA A 13 -11.02 7.18 -24.83
CA ALA A 13 -11.90 7.65 -25.88
C ALA A 13 -12.81 8.83 -25.45
N GLY A 14 -12.80 9.20 -24.16
CA GLY A 14 -13.54 10.35 -23.62
C GLY A 14 -14.81 10.00 -22.83
N GLU A 15 -15.12 8.71 -22.64
CA GLU A 15 -16.24 8.26 -21.84
C GLU A 15 -15.92 8.41 -20.35
N ARG A 16 -16.57 9.37 -19.68
CA ARG A 16 -16.31 9.69 -18.27
C ARG A 16 -16.78 8.57 -17.33
N GLU A 17 -17.90 7.97 -17.65
CA GLU A 17 -18.51 6.88 -16.88
C GLU A 17 -17.54 5.69 -16.71
N ALA A 18 -16.73 5.40 -17.72
CA ALA A 18 -15.73 4.34 -17.65
C ALA A 18 -14.63 4.65 -16.63
N PHE A 19 -14.26 5.93 -16.45
CA PHE A 19 -13.33 6.31 -15.39
C PHE A 19 -13.98 6.23 -14.01
N ASP A 20 -15.26 6.61 -13.90
CA ASP A 20 -16.00 6.51 -12.64
C ASP A 20 -16.10 5.06 -12.16
N GLU A 21 -16.26 4.09 -13.07
CA GLU A 21 -16.19 2.67 -12.75
C GLU A 21 -14.81 2.27 -12.19
N LEU A 22 -13.71 2.77 -12.77
CA LEU A 22 -12.37 2.57 -12.21
C LEU A 22 -12.23 3.18 -10.81
N VAL A 23 -12.79 4.37 -10.58
CA VAL A 23 -12.82 5.00 -9.25
C VAL A 23 -13.56 4.12 -8.27
N ILE A 24 -14.76 3.67 -8.59
CA ILE A 24 -15.58 2.79 -7.74
C ILE A 24 -14.83 1.51 -7.38
N LYS A 25 -14.14 0.90 -8.35
CA LYS A 25 -13.37 -0.33 -8.17
C LYS A 25 -12.19 -0.14 -7.21
N TYR A 26 -11.46 0.97 -7.32
CA TYR A 26 -10.19 1.18 -6.63
C TYR A 26 -10.24 2.06 -5.40
N GLN A 27 -11.29 2.86 -5.17
CA GLN A 27 -11.35 3.83 -4.07
C GLN A 27 -11.21 3.18 -2.69
N LYS A 28 -11.93 2.09 -2.41
CA LYS A 28 -11.92 1.44 -1.08
C LYS A 28 -10.55 0.84 -0.73
N PRO A 29 -9.94 -0.04 -1.57
CA PRO A 29 -8.63 -0.59 -1.24
C PRO A 29 -7.56 0.49 -1.18
N LEU A 30 -7.58 1.48 -2.08
CA LEU A 30 -6.61 2.55 -2.10
C LEU A 30 -6.72 3.47 -0.88
N TYR A 31 -7.95 3.85 -0.48
CA TYR A 31 -8.19 4.59 0.76
C TYR A 31 -7.65 3.84 1.98
N SER A 32 -7.95 2.53 2.07
CA SER A 32 -7.48 1.69 3.17
C SER A 32 -5.95 1.67 3.26
N LEU A 33 -5.26 1.54 2.12
CA LEU A 33 -3.80 1.61 2.06
C LEU A 33 -3.28 2.97 2.51
N LEU A 34 -3.81 4.06 1.94
CA LEU A 34 -3.41 5.43 2.27
C LEU A 34 -3.65 5.76 3.74
N TYR A 35 -4.83 5.41 4.28
CA TYR A 35 -5.15 5.64 5.69
C TYR A 35 -4.17 4.93 6.64
N ARG A 36 -3.79 3.69 6.34
CA ARG A 36 -2.79 2.98 7.15
C ARG A 36 -1.38 3.57 7.01
N MET A 37 -1.08 4.16 5.86
CA MET A 37 0.19 4.86 5.66
C MET A 37 0.27 6.13 6.49
N VAL A 38 -0.75 7.00 6.39
CA VAL A 38 -0.69 8.35 6.98
C VAL A 38 -1.32 8.45 8.35
N SER A 39 -2.08 7.44 8.79
CA SER A 39 -2.77 7.36 10.08
C SER A 39 -3.72 8.51 10.39
N ASN A 40 -4.09 9.29 9.39
CA ASN A 40 -5.03 10.41 9.48
C ASN A 40 -6.10 10.28 8.39
N ARG A 41 -7.39 10.45 8.76
CA ARG A 41 -8.53 10.26 7.84
C ARG A 41 -8.59 11.35 6.76
N GLU A 42 -8.35 12.58 7.14
CA GLU A 42 -8.41 13.74 6.25
C GLU A 42 -7.28 13.70 5.23
N ASP A 43 -6.06 13.41 5.67
CA ASP A 43 -4.91 13.22 4.79
C ASP A 43 -5.12 12.06 3.82
N ALA A 44 -5.67 10.94 4.30
CA ALA A 44 -5.93 9.78 3.44
C ALA A 44 -6.98 10.10 2.37
N ALA A 45 -8.03 10.85 2.73
CA ALA A 45 -9.05 11.29 1.79
C ALA A 45 -8.49 12.29 0.77
N ASP A 46 -7.69 13.26 1.21
CA ASP A 46 -7.03 14.23 0.33
C ASP A 46 -6.05 13.54 -0.64
N LEU A 47 -5.24 12.61 -0.15
CA LEU A 47 -4.34 11.82 -0.99
C LEU A 47 -5.09 10.95 -2.00
N LEU A 48 -6.22 10.35 -1.59
CA LEU A 48 -7.07 9.56 -2.48
C LEU A 48 -7.63 10.43 -3.61
N GLN A 49 -8.20 11.58 -3.27
CA GLN A 49 -8.75 12.53 -4.23
C GLN A 49 -7.67 13.01 -5.21
N LYS A 50 -6.52 13.44 -4.70
CA LYS A 50 -5.37 13.86 -5.52
C LYS A 50 -4.86 12.74 -6.43
N THR A 51 -4.91 11.48 -5.96
CA THR A 51 -4.51 10.32 -6.75
C THR A 51 -5.43 10.15 -7.96
N PHE A 52 -6.75 10.18 -7.76
CA PHE A 52 -7.68 10.03 -8.88
C PHE A 52 -7.68 11.22 -9.83
N ILE A 53 -7.50 12.45 -9.34
CA ILE A 53 -7.32 13.62 -10.22
C ILE A 53 -6.08 13.43 -11.10
N LYS A 54 -4.94 13.03 -10.53
CA LYS A 54 -3.72 12.77 -11.31
C LYS A 54 -3.89 11.58 -12.25
N ALA A 55 -4.60 10.53 -11.82
CA ALA A 55 -4.89 9.39 -12.67
C ALA A 55 -5.77 9.78 -13.85
N PHE A 56 -6.83 10.55 -13.64
CA PHE A 56 -7.70 11.03 -14.71
C PHE A 56 -6.94 11.83 -15.78
N VAL A 57 -6.14 12.80 -15.33
CA VAL A 57 -5.32 13.60 -16.23
C VAL A 57 -4.26 12.76 -16.95
N GLY A 58 -3.59 11.86 -16.23
CA GLY A 58 -2.52 11.03 -16.77
C GLY A 58 -3.00 9.86 -17.61
N LEU A 59 -4.29 9.48 -17.53
CA LEU A 59 -4.82 8.31 -18.21
C LEU A 59 -4.72 8.43 -19.74
N ARG A 60 -4.84 9.65 -20.28
CA ARG A 60 -4.69 9.91 -21.73
C ARG A 60 -3.33 9.48 -22.27
N SER A 61 -2.28 9.59 -21.45
CA SER A 61 -0.90 9.21 -21.79
C SER A 61 -0.46 7.90 -21.15
N PHE A 62 -1.38 7.12 -20.62
CA PHE A 62 -1.06 5.83 -20.02
C PHE A 62 -0.72 4.79 -21.08
N GLU A 63 0.57 4.44 -21.20
CA GLU A 63 1.13 3.57 -22.24
C GLU A 63 1.03 2.07 -21.91
N ARG A 64 0.38 1.67 -20.81
CA ARG A 64 0.19 0.26 -20.40
C ARG A 64 1.48 -0.54 -20.21
N ARG A 65 2.57 0.13 -19.83
CA ARG A 65 3.84 -0.54 -19.48
C ARG A 65 3.71 -1.39 -18.22
N SER A 66 2.69 -1.11 -17.40
CA SER A 66 2.30 -1.88 -16.21
C SER A 66 0.78 -1.99 -16.15
N SER A 67 0.24 -2.78 -15.20
CA SER A 67 -1.20 -2.81 -14.96
C SER A 67 -1.69 -1.43 -14.48
N PHE A 68 -2.95 -1.08 -14.80
CA PHE A 68 -3.56 0.15 -14.30
C PHE A 68 -3.48 0.24 -12.76
N LYS A 69 -3.74 -0.86 -12.08
CA LYS A 69 -3.63 -0.94 -10.63
C LYS A 69 -2.22 -0.58 -10.15
N THR A 70 -1.16 -1.12 -10.76
CA THR A 70 0.23 -0.81 -10.42
C THR A 70 0.53 0.66 -10.62
N TRP A 71 0.14 1.22 -11.75
CA TRP A 71 0.32 2.63 -12.08
C TRP A 71 -0.44 3.57 -11.13
N LEU A 72 -1.71 3.25 -10.80
CA LEU A 72 -2.51 4.01 -9.85
C LEU A 72 -1.88 4.02 -8.44
N TYR A 73 -1.41 2.86 -7.98
CA TYR A 73 -0.71 2.73 -6.70
C TYR A 73 0.61 3.49 -6.68
N GLN A 74 1.32 3.55 -7.80
CA GLN A 74 2.53 4.34 -7.96
C GLN A 74 2.25 5.85 -7.76
N ILE A 75 1.15 6.36 -8.33
CA ILE A 75 0.70 7.75 -8.12
C ILE A 75 0.43 7.99 -6.64
N ALA A 76 -0.35 7.13 -6.00
CA ALA A 76 -0.73 7.26 -4.59
C ALA A 76 0.49 7.25 -3.64
N ILE A 77 1.39 6.29 -3.84
CA ILE A 77 2.62 6.16 -3.04
C ILE A 77 3.54 7.38 -3.22
N ASN A 78 3.66 7.90 -4.43
CA ASN A 78 4.47 9.10 -4.68
C ASN A 78 3.87 10.34 -4.01
N LEU A 79 2.55 10.48 -3.99
CA LEU A 79 1.88 11.57 -3.27
C LEU A 79 2.08 11.44 -1.75
N ALA A 80 1.95 10.25 -1.20
CA ALA A 80 2.19 10.01 0.22
C ALA A 80 3.65 10.31 0.61
N LYS A 81 4.63 9.88 -0.19
CA LYS A 81 6.07 10.21 0.01
C LYS A 81 6.31 11.72 0.01
N ASN A 82 5.69 12.45 -0.93
CA ASN A 82 5.83 13.90 -1.00
C ASN A 82 5.26 14.57 0.26
N MET A 83 4.08 14.13 0.71
CA MET A 83 3.48 14.63 1.94
C MET A 83 4.38 14.41 3.17
N TYR A 84 5.00 13.22 3.32
CA TYR A 84 5.95 12.97 4.40
C TYR A 84 7.18 13.88 4.32
N ARG A 85 7.74 14.04 3.11
CA ARG A 85 8.90 14.90 2.91
C ARG A 85 8.58 16.36 3.23
N ASP A 86 7.41 16.82 2.84
CA ASP A 86 6.98 18.20 3.10
C ASP A 86 6.74 18.40 4.60
N ARG A 87 6.08 17.47 5.28
CA ARG A 87 5.95 17.49 6.75
C ARG A 87 7.31 17.53 7.47
N ALA A 88 8.24 16.67 7.07
CA ALA A 88 9.58 16.64 7.67
C ALA A 88 10.35 17.95 7.48
N ARG A 89 10.06 18.74 6.44
CA ARG A 89 10.66 20.06 6.22
C ARG A 89 10.06 21.15 7.10
N PHE A 90 8.76 21.06 7.40
CA PHE A 90 8.05 22.04 8.22
C PHE A 90 8.08 21.74 9.71
N THR A 91 8.39 20.48 10.08
CA THR A 91 8.43 20.05 11.47
C THR A 91 9.87 19.83 11.88
N GLN A 92 10.50 20.87 12.47
CA GLN A 92 11.70 20.70 13.31
C GLN A 92 11.34 20.15 14.70
N VAL A 93 10.19 19.49 14.85
CA VAL A 93 9.71 18.90 16.10
C VAL A 93 9.65 17.38 15.88
N PRO A 94 10.12 16.57 16.85
CA PRO A 94 9.98 15.11 16.79
C PRO A 94 8.52 14.71 16.58
N ILE A 95 8.32 13.69 15.78
CA ILE A 95 6.97 13.13 15.50
C ILE A 95 6.52 12.35 16.75
N ASP A 96 6.17 13.07 17.79
CA ASP A 96 5.40 12.58 18.92
C ASP A 96 4.07 13.32 18.90
N ASP A 97 2.99 12.57 18.80
CA ASP A 97 1.57 12.91 18.87
C ASP A 97 0.79 12.74 17.55
N VAL A 98 0.70 11.48 17.11
CA VAL A 98 -0.47 11.05 16.33
C VAL A 98 -1.55 10.59 17.30
N VAL A 99 -2.42 11.52 17.71
CA VAL A 99 -3.59 11.23 18.53
C VAL A 99 -4.51 10.25 17.78
N ILE A 100 -4.55 9.03 18.27
CA ILE A 100 -5.44 7.97 17.76
C ILE A 100 -6.83 8.23 18.33
N ARG A 101 -7.76 8.77 17.52
CA ARG A 101 -9.18 8.82 17.89
C ARG A 101 -9.76 7.42 17.83
N ARG A 102 -10.31 6.96 18.97
CA ARG A 102 -10.96 5.66 19.17
C ARG A 102 -12.35 5.68 18.55
N ASP A 103 -12.67 4.64 17.75
CA ASP A 103 -14.06 4.28 17.41
C ASP A 103 -14.54 3.19 18.38
N PRO A 104 -15.76 3.31 18.95
CA PRO A 104 -16.28 2.36 19.94
C PRO A 104 -17.06 1.24 19.26
N HIS A 105 -16.74 -0.04 19.47
CA HIS A 105 -17.69 -1.16 19.42
C HIS A 105 -17.12 -2.49 19.94
N THR A 106 -17.89 -3.10 20.86
CA THR A 106 -18.08 -4.49 21.32
C THR A 106 -16.90 -5.36 21.81
N LEU A 107 -17.14 -6.16 22.91
CA LEU A 107 -16.16 -6.91 23.71
C LEU A 107 -15.31 -7.96 22.95
N GLU A 108 -15.84 -8.66 22.00
CA GLU A 108 -15.08 -9.59 21.13
C GLU A 108 -14.12 -8.84 20.21
N SER A 109 -14.43 -7.55 19.98
CA SER A 109 -13.58 -6.60 19.28
C SER A 109 -12.43 -6.07 20.13
N LEU A 110 -12.41 -6.23 21.46
CA LEU A 110 -11.39 -5.60 22.31
C LEU A 110 -10.02 -6.26 22.14
N VAL A 111 -9.93 -7.59 22.17
CA VAL A 111 -8.65 -8.31 21.96
C VAL A 111 -8.17 -8.15 20.52
N GLN A 112 -9.09 -8.24 19.54
CA GLN A 112 -8.75 -7.97 18.14
C GLN A 112 -8.45 -6.48 17.90
N LYS A 113 -9.10 -5.56 18.62
CA LYS A 113 -8.82 -4.13 18.57
C LYS A 113 -7.47 -3.79 19.16
N GLU A 114 -7.14 -4.35 20.31
CA GLU A 114 -5.86 -4.14 20.99
C GLU A 114 -4.71 -4.64 20.11
N SER A 115 -4.81 -5.85 19.56
CA SER A 115 -3.83 -6.40 18.61
C SER A 115 -3.72 -5.55 17.31
N ARG A 116 -4.84 -5.01 16.82
CA ARG A 116 -4.84 -4.11 15.64
C ARG A 116 -4.24 -2.75 15.96
N LEU A 117 -4.44 -2.23 17.14
CA LEU A 117 -3.84 -0.97 17.60
C LEU A 117 -2.33 -1.13 17.75
N LEU A 118 -1.88 -2.19 18.45
CA LEU A 118 -0.46 -2.52 18.60
C LEU A 118 0.24 -2.69 17.25
N LEU A 119 -0.38 -3.43 16.33
CA LEU A 119 0.15 -3.59 14.98
C LEU A 119 0.22 -2.24 14.23
N ARG A 120 -0.79 -1.39 14.39
CA ARG A 120 -0.81 -0.07 13.74
C ARG A 120 0.29 0.83 14.29
N GLU A 121 0.46 0.89 15.59
CA GLU A 121 1.56 1.63 16.23
C GLU A 121 2.92 1.09 15.80
N ALA A 122 3.08 -0.23 15.78
CA ALA A 122 4.29 -0.87 15.30
C ALA A 122 4.60 -0.54 13.83
N LEU A 123 3.56 -0.43 12.98
CA LEU A 123 3.71 -0.03 11.57
C LEU A 123 4.13 1.43 11.43
N VAL A 124 3.58 2.33 12.26
CA VAL A 124 3.92 3.77 12.21
C VAL A 124 5.40 4.00 12.53
N ASP A 125 5.97 3.22 13.44
CA ASP A 125 7.38 3.32 13.84
C ASP A 125 8.36 2.74 12.81
N LEU A 126 7.87 2.05 11.79
CA LEU A 126 8.74 1.61 10.71
C LEU A 126 9.20 2.79 9.87
N PRO A 127 10.46 2.80 9.41
CA PRO A 127 10.88 3.70 8.35
C PRO A 127 9.93 3.62 7.15
N GLU A 128 9.61 4.75 6.57
CA GLU A 128 8.60 4.91 5.51
C GLU A 128 8.69 3.83 4.42
N LYS A 129 9.88 3.59 3.86
CA LYS A 129 10.08 2.61 2.80
C LYS A 129 9.78 1.18 3.25
N GLN A 130 10.15 0.81 4.49
CA GLN A 130 9.88 -0.50 5.06
C GLN A 130 8.38 -0.67 5.28
N ARG A 131 7.72 0.31 5.90
CA ARG A 131 6.27 0.32 6.13
C ARG A 131 5.50 0.15 4.83
N MET A 132 5.77 0.98 3.81
CA MET A 132 5.10 0.90 2.51
C MET A 132 5.27 -0.47 1.86
N THR A 133 6.48 -1.03 1.90
CA THR A 133 6.77 -2.34 1.31
C THR A 133 6.01 -3.46 2.01
N VAL A 134 5.99 -3.47 3.36
CA VAL A 134 5.23 -4.44 4.14
C VAL A 134 3.73 -4.35 3.83
N MET A 135 3.18 -3.15 3.76
CA MET A 135 1.77 -2.94 3.47
C MET A 135 1.38 -3.41 2.07
N LEU A 136 2.17 -3.10 1.06
CA LEU A 136 1.93 -3.56 -0.31
C LEU A 136 2.00 -5.10 -0.40
N ARG A 137 2.94 -5.74 0.33
CA ARG A 137 3.08 -7.19 0.30
C ARG A 137 1.96 -7.91 1.05
N VAL A 138 1.69 -7.50 2.30
CA VAL A 138 0.79 -8.22 3.21
C VAL A 138 -0.68 -7.89 2.94
N GLN A 139 -1.01 -6.64 2.68
CA GLN A 139 -2.40 -6.21 2.55
C GLN A 139 -2.91 -6.24 1.13
N GLU A 140 -2.06 -5.83 0.18
CA GLU A 140 -2.42 -5.78 -1.22
C GLU A 140 -2.02 -7.05 -1.99
N GLY A 141 -1.31 -7.99 -1.32
CA GLY A 141 -0.87 -9.24 -1.92
C GLY A 141 0.09 -9.08 -3.09
N ARG A 142 0.78 -7.92 -3.20
CA ARG A 142 1.63 -7.61 -4.35
C ARG A 142 2.87 -8.48 -4.39
N LYS A 143 3.28 -8.88 -5.59
CA LYS A 143 4.57 -9.53 -5.81
C LYS A 143 5.71 -8.53 -5.63
N PHE A 144 6.93 -9.02 -5.34
CA PHE A 144 8.07 -8.12 -5.10
C PHE A 144 8.50 -7.33 -6.33
N ASP A 145 8.31 -7.85 -7.53
CA ASP A 145 8.51 -7.15 -8.79
C ASP A 145 7.55 -5.96 -8.95
N GLU A 146 6.25 -6.17 -8.70
CA GLU A 146 5.26 -5.09 -8.68
C GLU A 146 5.58 -4.04 -7.61
N ILE A 147 6.02 -4.48 -6.41
CA ILE A 147 6.42 -3.56 -5.33
C ILE A 147 7.64 -2.75 -5.75
N ALA A 148 8.62 -3.37 -6.39
CA ALA A 148 9.81 -2.70 -6.90
C ALA A 148 9.43 -1.61 -7.92
N GLU A 149 8.49 -1.91 -8.82
CA GLU A 149 7.96 -0.97 -9.79
C GLU A 149 7.20 0.17 -9.10
N ILE A 150 6.25 -0.12 -8.18
CA ILE A 150 5.46 0.88 -7.44
C ILE A 150 6.39 1.80 -6.63
N MET A 151 7.39 1.24 -5.96
CA MET A 151 8.31 1.97 -5.10
C MET A 151 9.46 2.65 -5.85
N LYS A 152 9.61 2.37 -7.16
CA LYS A 152 10.73 2.80 -8.01
C LYS A 152 12.08 2.43 -7.40
N CYS A 153 12.26 1.14 -7.09
CA CYS A 153 13.49 0.61 -6.53
C CYS A 153 13.83 -0.75 -7.17
N SER A 154 15.01 -1.30 -6.87
CA SER A 154 15.37 -2.64 -7.34
C SER A 154 14.58 -3.73 -6.62
N LEU A 155 14.43 -4.90 -7.22
CA LEU A 155 13.82 -6.08 -6.62
C LEU A 155 14.51 -6.46 -5.29
N GLY A 156 15.86 -6.40 -5.27
CA GLY A 156 16.64 -6.65 -4.05
C GLY A 156 16.32 -5.65 -2.93
N THR A 157 16.17 -4.36 -3.29
CA THR A 157 15.78 -3.30 -2.32
C THR A 157 14.37 -3.54 -1.78
N ALA A 158 13.42 -3.96 -2.61
CA ALA A 158 12.05 -4.27 -2.16
C ALA A 158 12.06 -5.46 -1.18
N LYS A 159 12.76 -6.55 -1.52
CA LYS A 159 12.93 -7.71 -0.62
C LYS A 159 13.60 -7.32 0.70
N ALA A 160 14.68 -6.55 0.67
CA ALA A 160 15.38 -6.09 1.87
C ALA A 160 14.50 -5.21 2.76
N ASN A 161 13.77 -4.24 2.20
CA ASN A 161 12.85 -3.40 2.95
C ASN A 161 11.74 -4.22 3.62
N TYR A 162 11.20 -5.23 2.94
CA TYR A 162 10.21 -6.13 3.52
C TYR A 162 10.78 -6.90 4.70
N HIS A 163 11.95 -7.57 4.51
CA HIS A 163 12.59 -8.36 5.54
C HIS A 163 12.90 -7.54 6.80
N HIS A 164 13.54 -6.37 6.63
CA HIS A 164 13.84 -5.47 7.75
C HIS A 164 12.57 -4.94 8.43
N GLY A 165 11.53 -4.63 7.66
CA GLY A 165 10.24 -4.20 8.21
C GLY A 165 9.59 -5.29 9.07
N VAL A 166 9.54 -6.53 8.57
CA VAL A 166 8.97 -7.67 9.30
C VAL A 166 9.77 -7.99 10.57
N GLN A 167 11.12 -7.96 10.49
CA GLN A 167 11.95 -8.19 11.68
C GLN A 167 11.70 -7.15 12.79
N LYS A 168 11.58 -5.86 12.42
CA LYS A 168 11.27 -4.80 13.39
C LYS A 168 9.88 -4.98 14.01
N LEU A 169 8.88 -5.34 13.18
CA LEU A 169 7.53 -5.63 13.69
C LEU A 169 7.54 -6.80 14.67
N LYS A 170 8.21 -7.91 14.33
CA LYS A 170 8.34 -9.06 15.22
C LYS A 170 8.98 -8.68 16.56
N LYS A 171 10.08 -7.93 16.52
CA LYS A 171 10.76 -7.44 17.74
C LYS A 171 9.83 -6.60 18.60
N LYS A 172 9.08 -5.68 17.98
CA LYS A 172 8.17 -4.76 18.69
C LYS A 172 6.95 -5.45 19.27
N LEU A 173 6.39 -6.42 18.55
CA LEU A 173 5.21 -7.19 18.99
C LEU A 173 5.54 -8.34 19.94
N GLY A 174 6.81 -8.49 20.34
CA GLY A 174 7.24 -9.53 21.29
C GLY A 174 7.22 -10.95 20.71
N GLU A 175 7.05 -11.11 19.42
CA GLU A 175 7.12 -12.41 18.76
C GLU A 175 8.58 -12.87 18.66
N GLN A 176 9.03 -13.66 19.63
CA GLN A 176 10.23 -14.49 19.52
C GLN A 176 9.88 -15.70 18.66
N THR A 177 9.88 -15.55 17.35
CA THR A 177 9.79 -16.69 16.44
C THR A 177 11.21 -17.21 16.19
N PRO A 178 11.47 -18.54 16.30
CA PRO A 178 12.73 -19.14 15.85
C PRO A 178 12.98 -18.80 14.38
N ALA A 179 14.22 -18.58 14.03
CA ALA A 179 14.65 -18.07 12.72
C ALA A 179 14.55 -19.07 11.54
N ASP A 180 13.75 -20.13 11.64
CA ASP A 180 13.66 -21.17 10.62
C ASP A 180 12.20 -21.52 10.34
N GLU A 181 11.58 -20.87 9.37
CA GLU A 181 10.52 -21.43 8.52
C GLU A 181 9.93 -20.37 7.57
N ILE A 182 10.76 -19.81 6.69
CA ILE A 182 10.24 -19.29 5.43
C ILE A 182 11.06 -19.92 4.32
N LYS A 183 10.81 -21.21 4.10
CA LYS A 183 11.16 -21.87 2.83
C LYS A 183 10.23 -21.31 1.77
N ASP A 184 10.83 -20.74 0.74
CA ASP A 184 10.16 -20.42 -0.52
C ASP A 184 9.41 -21.68 -1.00
N THR A 185 8.11 -21.74 -0.84
CA THR A 185 7.28 -22.69 -1.57
C THR A 185 7.16 -22.16 -2.99
N GLU A 186 8.12 -22.50 -3.82
CA GLU A 186 7.89 -22.51 -5.26
C GLU A 186 6.77 -23.52 -5.57
N PRO A 187 5.83 -23.19 -6.45
CA PRO A 187 4.85 -24.17 -6.90
C PRO A 187 5.59 -25.28 -7.65
N VAL A 188 5.48 -26.49 -7.13
CA VAL A 188 5.99 -27.71 -7.74
C VAL A 188 5.41 -27.82 -9.15
N GLY A 189 6.26 -27.66 -10.14
CA GLY A 189 5.94 -27.93 -11.53
C GLY A 189 5.58 -29.42 -11.69
N ASN A 190 4.36 -29.70 -12.12
CA ASN A 190 3.94 -31.03 -12.54
C ASN A 190 4.75 -31.43 -13.77
N GLY A 191 5.76 -32.25 -13.54
CA GLY A 191 6.42 -33.00 -14.59
C GLY A 191 5.50 -34.11 -15.09
N SER A 192 4.96 -33.95 -16.27
CA SER A 192 4.33 -35.06 -17.02
C SER A 192 5.42 -35.92 -17.63
N THR A 193 5.46 -37.15 -17.18
CA THR A 193 6.20 -38.23 -17.81
C THR A 193 5.29 -38.94 -18.81
N LYS A 194 5.78 -39.08 -20.04
CA LYS A 194 5.36 -39.95 -21.16
C LYS A 194 4.05 -39.57 -21.88
#